data_afd89655fbe631aff19439f232110b32
#
_entry.id   afd89655fbe631aff19439f232110b32
#
_cell.length_a   1.000
_cell.length_b   1.000
_cell.length_c   1.000
_cell.angle_alpha   90.00
_cell.angle_beta   90.00
_cell.angle_gamma   90.00
#
_symmetry.space_group_name_H-M   'P 1'
#
loop_
_entity.id
_entity.type
_entity.pdbx_description
1 polymer ?
#
loop_
_entity_poly.entity_id
_entity_poly.type
_entity_poly.pdbx_seq_one_letter_code
_entity_poly.pdbx_strand_id
1 'polypeptide(L)'
;MSAFQKAKLTSMLLASVLLATPAAASTSFDGQWSVQIASSSSACTNGASVSIGINNGEVASNTSAVTASGRVAEAGTINVTLSTGIKRAVGFGRLSGSSGSGTWRAAACSGTWTAQRN
;
A
#
# COMPACT_ATOMS: atom_id res chain seq x y z
N MET A 1 54.33 -23.47 28.49
CA MET A 1 53.75 -23.42 28.31
C MET A 1 53.07 -23.00 27.90
N SER A 2 52.74 -22.94 27.77
CA SER A 2 51.90 -22.62 27.41
C SER A 2 51.10 -22.33 27.13
N ALA A 3 50.96 -22.24 27.12
CA ALA A 3 50.04 -21.99 26.91
C ALA A 3 49.35 -21.50 26.47
N PHE A 4 49.12 -21.36 26.28
CA PHE A 4 48.33 -21.04 25.90
C PHE A 4 47.62 -20.54 25.45
N GLN A 5 47.41 -20.40 25.19
CA GLN A 5 46.72 -20.05 24.88
C GLN A 5 45.88 -19.83 24.44
N LYS A 6 45.59 -19.72 24.40
CA LYS A 6 44.75 -19.67 24.12
C LYS A 6 43.89 -19.11 23.88
N ALA A 7 43.68 -18.97 23.74
CA ALA A 7 42.77 -18.56 23.63
C ALA A 7 42.23 -18.04 23.12
N LYS A 8 41.96 -17.94 22.76
CA LYS A 8 41.23 -17.54 22.30
C LYS A 8 40.37 -17.23 21.86
N LEU A 9 39.91 -17.16 21.74
CA LEU A 9 39.05 -16.98 21.37
C LEU A 9 38.32 -16.50 21.13
N THR A 10 38.04 -16.36 20.91
CA THR A 10 37.25 -16.02 20.71
C THR A 10 36.51 -15.58 20.28
N SER A 11 36.10 -15.46 20.13
CA SER A 11 35.18 -15.17 19.74
C SER A 11 34.56 -14.62 19.26
N MET A 12 34.24 -14.48 18.94
CA MET A 12 33.48 -14.02 18.51
C MET A 12 32.54 -13.92 18.14
N LEU A 13 32.05 -13.71 18.08
CA LEU A 13 31.11 -13.68 17.77
C LEU A 13 30.44 -13.03 17.42
N LEU A 14 30.08 -12.87 17.15
CA LEU A 14 29.36 -12.35 16.83
C LEU A 14 28.51 -12.06 16.55
N ALA A 15 28.16 -11.86 16.45
CA ALA A 15 27.29 -11.58 16.50
C ALA A 15 26.61 -11.13 15.74
N SER A 16 26.15 -11.33 15.32
CA SER A 16 25.43 -11.09 14.61
C SER A 16 24.31 -10.75 14.73
N VAL A 17 23.98 -10.02 14.73
CA VAL A 17 23.06 -9.61 14.93
C VAL A 17 22.24 -9.32 14.10
N LEU A 18 21.59 -9.62 13.89
CA LEU A 18 20.78 -9.48 13.29
C LEU A 18 19.86 -8.78 13.41
N LEU A 19 19.59 -8.11 13.07
CA LEU A 19 18.82 -7.29 13.02
C LEU A 19 17.80 -7.56 12.27
N ALA A 20 16.95 -7.99 12.72
CA ALA A 20 15.73 -8.08 12.12
C ALA A 20 15.24 -6.72 11.89
N THR A 21 15.31 -6.27 10.77
CA THR A 21 14.54 -5.13 10.48
C THR A 21 13.10 -5.57 10.50
N PRO A 22 12.27 -4.84 11.16
CA PRO A 22 10.85 -5.06 11.05
C PRO A 22 10.49 -4.95 9.58
N ALA A 23 9.55 -5.73 9.16
CA ALA A 23 9.04 -5.62 7.82
C ALA A 23 8.55 -4.20 7.68
N ALA A 24 9.33 -3.38 7.07
CA ALA A 24 8.94 -2.01 6.84
C ALA A 24 7.86 -1.98 5.77
N ALA A 25 6.93 -1.04 5.88
CA ALA A 25 6.02 -0.78 4.81
C ALA A 25 6.81 -0.38 3.58
N SER A 26 6.36 -0.79 2.41
CA SER A 26 7.04 -0.45 1.18
C SER A 26 6.91 1.04 0.91
N THR A 27 7.99 1.68 0.49
CA THR A 27 7.97 3.07 0.06
C THR A 27 8.04 3.19 -1.46
N SER A 28 8.09 2.06 -2.17
CA SER A 28 8.24 2.05 -3.62
C SER A 28 7.09 2.72 -4.34
N PHE A 29 5.93 2.78 -3.71
CA PHE A 29 4.73 3.32 -4.33
C PHE A 29 4.30 4.64 -3.69
N ASP A 30 5.13 5.21 -2.84
CA ASP A 30 4.80 6.48 -2.20
C ASP A 30 4.65 7.58 -3.24
N GLY A 31 3.77 8.52 -2.95
CA GLY A 31 3.55 9.66 -3.81
C GLY A 31 2.07 9.95 -3.97
N GLN A 32 1.77 10.81 -4.94
CA GLN A 32 0.40 11.20 -5.24
C GLN A 32 -0.08 10.40 -6.43
N TRP A 33 -1.27 9.88 -6.32
CA TRP A 33 -1.85 9.01 -7.33
C TRP A 33 -3.22 9.53 -7.76
N SER A 34 -3.48 9.47 -9.05
CA SER A 34 -4.80 9.77 -9.61
C SER A 34 -5.49 8.46 -9.90
N VAL A 35 -6.69 8.28 -9.38
CA VAL A 35 -7.45 7.05 -9.53
C VAL A 35 -8.70 7.32 -10.33
N GLN A 36 -8.91 6.52 -11.36
CA GLN A 36 -10.11 6.58 -12.19
C GLN A 36 -10.98 5.39 -11.84
N ILE A 37 -12.22 5.65 -11.52
CA ILE A 37 -13.16 4.63 -11.07
C ILE A 37 -14.24 4.45 -12.11
N ALA A 38 -14.49 3.23 -12.51
CA ALA A 38 -15.53 2.91 -13.47
C ALA A 38 -16.51 1.92 -12.85
N SER A 39 -17.79 2.11 -13.13
CA SER A 39 -18.82 1.18 -12.67
C SER A 39 -19.13 0.15 -13.75
N SER A 40 -19.44 -1.05 -13.32
CA SER A 40 -19.86 -2.10 -14.24
C SER A 40 -21.35 -2.01 -14.58
N SER A 41 -22.08 -1.12 -13.91
CA SER A 41 -23.51 -0.93 -14.14
C SER A 41 -23.82 0.52 -14.44
N SER A 42 -24.65 0.76 -15.45
CA SER A 42 -25.05 2.12 -15.79
C SER A 42 -25.99 2.73 -14.74
N ALA A 43 -26.52 1.91 -13.85
CA ALA A 43 -27.35 2.42 -12.76
C ALA A 43 -26.51 3.09 -11.67
N CYS A 44 -25.19 2.83 -11.67
CA CYS A 44 -24.29 3.45 -10.73
C CYS A 44 -23.59 4.63 -11.38
N THR A 45 -22.98 5.47 -10.56
CA THR A 45 -22.25 6.63 -11.08
C THR A 45 -21.20 6.19 -12.08
N ASN A 46 -21.23 6.79 -13.22
CA ASN A 46 -20.29 6.52 -14.28
C ASN A 46 -19.05 7.34 -14.14
N GLY A 47 -17.99 6.71 -13.75
CA GLY A 47 -16.73 7.38 -13.73
C GLY A 47 -16.60 8.39 -12.61
N ALA A 48 -15.52 8.28 -11.90
CA ALA A 48 -15.16 9.24 -10.87
C ALA A 48 -13.65 9.28 -10.82
N SER A 49 -13.12 10.42 -10.44
CA SER A 49 -11.68 10.58 -10.24
C SER A 49 -11.44 10.91 -8.79
N VAL A 50 -10.48 10.25 -8.21
CA VAL A 50 -10.09 10.47 -6.81
C VAL A 50 -8.58 10.62 -6.76
N SER A 51 -8.12 11.55 -5.94
CA SER A 51 -6.70 11.72 -5.70
C SER A 51 -6.37 11.16 -4.34
N ILE A 52 -5.38 10.30 -4.28
CA ILE A 52 -4.94 9.73 -3.00
C ILE A 52 -3.45 9.91 -2.87
N GLY A 53 -2.99 9.88 -1.63
CA GLY A 53 -1.58 9.87 -1.32
C GLY A 53 -1.19 8.53 -0.74
N ILE A 54 0.02 8.09 -1.03
CA ILE A 54 0.59 6.91 -0.40
C ILE A 54 1.87 7.37 0.29
N ASN A 55 1.99 7.05 1.58
CA ASN A 55 3.13 7.44 2.37
C ASN A 55 3.49 6.28 3.29
N ASN A 56 4.69 5.75 3.13
CA ASN A 56 5.16 4.60 3.88
C ASN A 56 4.20 3.42 3.73
N GLY A 57 3.65 3.25 2.52
CA GLY A 57 2.74 2.17 2.24
C GLY A 57 1.33 2.37 2.77
N GLU A 58 1.03 3.53 3.32
CA GLU A 58 -0.31 3.81 3.83
C GLU A 58 -1.04 4.78 2.92
N VAL A 59 -2.29 4.46 2.65
CA VAL A 59 -3.13 5.27 1.78
C VAL A 59 -3.88 6.30 2.61
N ALA A 60 -3.93 7.52 2.11
CA ALA A 60 -4.70 8.59 2.74
C ALA A 60 -5.31 9.46 1.65
N SER A 61 -6.40 10.11 1.99
CA SER A 61 -7.06 10.99 1.04
C SER A 61 -6.38 12.35 1.01
N ASN A 62 -6.45 13.00 -0.15
CA ASN A 62 -5.93 14.35 -0.33
C ASN A 62 -7.02 15.39 -0.28
N THR A 63 -8.25 14.99 -0.05
CA THR A 63 -9.35 15.93 0.01
C THR A 63 -10.18 15.66 1.26
N SER A 64 -10.90 16.67 1.72
CA SER A 64 -11.77 16.50 2.87
C SER A 64 -13.11 15.88 2.48
N ALA A 65 -13.41 15.81 1.20
CA ALA A 65 -14.70 15.28 0.73
C ALA A 65 -14.75 13.75 0.81
N VAL A 66 -13.59 13.11 0.70
CA VAL A 66 -13.50 11.64 0.71
C VAL A 66 -12.43 11.23 1.70
N THR A 67 -12.77 10.29 2.55
CA THR A 67 -11.79 9.69 3.44
C THR A 67 -11.27 8.41 2.80
N ALA A 68 -9.96 8.31 2.67
CA ALA A 68 -9.33 7.12 2.12
C ALA A 68 -8.40 6.50 3.16
N SER A 69 -8.39 5.20 3.21
CA SER A 69 -7.46 4.46 4.06
C SER A 69 -7.10 3.16 3.37
N GLY A 70 -6.00 2.56 3.77
CA GLY A 70 -5.58 1.30 3.18
C GLY A 70 -4.09 1.12 3.24
N ARG A 71 -3.63 0.06 2.62
CA ARG A 71 -2.22 -0.31 2.64
C ARG A 71 -1.77 -0.85 1.31
N VAL A 72 -0.49 -0.60 1.02
CA VAL A 72 0.18 -1.15 -0.13
C VAL A 72 1.29 -2.07 0.37
N ALA A 73 1.24 -3.31 -0.05
CA ALA A 73 2.27 -4.28 0.28
C ALA A 73 3.50 -4.08 -0.61
N GLU A 74 4.60 -4.63 -0.19
CA GLU A 74 5.86 -4.52 -0.91
C GLU A 74 5.74 -4.99 -2.36
N ALA A 75 4.97 -6.03 -2.59
CA ALA A 75 4.78 -6.57 -3.93
C ALA A 75 3.82 -5.75 -4.79
N GLY A 76 3.20 -4.72 -4.22
CA GLY A 76 2.30 -3.85 -4.95
C GLY A 76 0.82 -4.13 -4.73
N THR A 77 0.49 -5.19 -4.00
CA THR A 77 -0.91 -5.46 -3.68
C THR A 77 -1.46 -4.32 -2.83
N ILE A 78 -2.61 -3.81 -3.20
CA ILE A 78 -3.20 -2.67 -2.53
C ILE A 78 -4.65 -2.96 -2.16
N ASN A 79 -5.03 -2.52 -0.97
CA ASN A 79 -6.42 -2.48 -0.58
C ASN A 79 -6.71 -1.08 -0.05
N VAL A 80 -7.89 -0.57 -0.40
CA VAL A 80 -8.27 0.79 -0.10
C VAL A 80 -9.73 0.82 0.28
N THR A 81 -10.06 1.59 1.31
CA THR A 81 -11.44 1.90 1.66
C THR A 81 -11.65 3.39 1.44
N LEU A 82 -12.67 3.73 0.67
CA LEU A 82 -13.08 5.10 0.45
C LEU A 82 -14.43 5.30 1.13
N SER A 83 -14.58 6.43 1.80
CA SER A 83 -15.81 6.76 2.49
C SER A 83 -16.19 8.20 2.21
N THR A 84 -17.47 8.46 1.95
CA THR A 84 -18.01 9.80 1.91
C THR A 84 -19.35 9.76 2.64
N GLY A 85 -19.41 10.42 3.78
CA GLY A 85 -20.58 10.32 4.64
C GLY A 85 -20.80 8.87 5.06
N ILE A 86 -21.98 8.36 4.77
CA ILE A 86 -22.31 6.97 5.10
C ILE A 86 -21.99 5.99 3.97
N LYS A 87 -21.54 6.50 2.83
CA LYS A 87 -21.22 5.65 1.69
C LYS A 87 -19.80 5.14 1.81
N ARG A 88 -19.60 3.91 1.38
CA ARG A 88 -18.31 3.24 1.52
C ARG A 88 -18.06 2.32 0.33
N ALA A 89 -16.84 2.32 -0.14
CA ALA A 89 -16.40 1.40 -1.17
C ALA A 89 -15.06 0.81 -0.79
N VAL A 90 -14.86 -0.43 -1.18
CA VAL A 90 -13.60 -1.15 -0.91
C VAL A 90 -12.98 -1.55 -2.23
N GLY A 91 -11.73 -1.20 -2.42
CA GLY A 91 -11.00 -1.54 -3.63
C GLY A 91 -9.83 -2.47 -3.34
N PHE A 92 -9.55 -3.34 -4.30
CA PHE A 92 -8.42 -4.25 -4.25
C PHE A 92 -7.74 -4.25 -5.61
N GLY A 93 -6.46 -4.43 -5.61
CA GLY A 93 -5.74 -4.52 -6.87
C GLY A 93 -4.26 -4.55 -6.66
N ARG A 94 -3.55 -4.07 -7.66
CA ARG A 94 -2.10 -4.12 -7.66
C ARG A 94 -1.52 -2.89 -8.32
N LEU A 95 -0.49 -2.36 -7.70
CA LEU A 95 0.33 -1.30 -8.27
C LEU A 95 1.59 -1.92 -8.85
N SER A 96 2.08 -1.36 -9.93
CA SER A 96 3.31 -1.78 -10.57
C SER A 96 3.96 -0.55 -11.18
N GLY A 97 5.14 -0.19 -10.71
CA GLY A 97 5.79 1.03 -11.16
C GLY A 97 4.95 2.24 -10.84
N SER A 98 4.53 2.98 -11.85
CA SER A 98 3.73 4.20 -11.67
C SER A 98 2.27 4.02 -12.07
N SER A 99 1.81 2.79 -12.22
CA SER A 99 0.42 2.53 -12.60
C SER A 99 -0.18 1.43 -11.73
N GLY A 100 -1.48 1.30 -11.80
CA GLY A 100 -2.16 0.25 -11.07
C GLY A 100 -3.57 0.04 -11.58
N SER A 101 -4.15 -1.06 -11.15
CA SER A 101 -5.53 -1.38 -11.51
C SER A 101 -6.11 -2.39 -10.54
N GLY A 102 -7.40 -2.51 -10.56
CA GLY A 102 -8.07 -3.46 -9.71
C GLY A 102 -9.58 -3.36 -9.82
N THR A 103 -10.23 -3.88 -8.80
CA THR A 103 -11.69 -3.89 -8.72
C THR A 103 -12.13 -3.20 -7.44
N TRP A 104 -13.38 -2.80 -7.39
CA TRP A 104 -13.96 -2.19 -6.20
C TRP A 104 -15.39 -2.65 -6.03
N ARG A 105 -15.88 -2.49 -4.83
CA ARG A 105 -17.20 -2.94 -4.45
C ARG A 105 -17.78 -1.99 -3.40
N ALA A 106 -19.05 -1.67 -3.58
CA ALA A 106 -19.83 -0.92 -2.60
C ALA A 106 -21.14 -1.69 -2.37
N ALA A 107 -22.07 -1.11 -1.63
CA ALA A 107 -23.29 -1.83 -1.26
C ALA A 107 -24.09 -2.31 -2.47
N ALA A 108 -24.28 -1.44 -3.46
CA ALA A 108 -25.11 -1.76 -4.62
C ALA A 108 -24.35 -1.66 -5.94
N CYS A 109 -23.10 -1.29 -5.90
CA CYS A 109 -22.32 -1.02 -7.10
C CYS A 109 -20.97 -1.68 -7.02
N SER A 110 -20.39 -1.98 -8.19
CA SER A 110 -19.04 -2.52 -8.27
C SER A 110 -18.46 -2.10 -9.61
N GLY A 111 -17.18 -2.34 -9.77
CA GLY A 111 -16.52 -2.00 -11.01
C GLY A 111 -15.03 -2.18 -10.94
N THR A 112 -14.33 -1.41 -11.75
CA THR A 112 -12.88 -1.47 -11.85
C THR A 112 -12.30 -0.09 -11.58
N TRP A 113 -11.02 -0.05 -11.31
CA TRP A 113 -10.30 1.21 -11.16
C TRP A 113 -8.92 1.09 -11.81
N THR A 114 -8.40 2.23 -12.24
CA THR A 114 -7.03 2.34 -12.70
C THR A 114 -6.39 3.51 -11.98
N ALA A 115 -5.08 3.46 -11.84
CA ALA A 115 -4.35 4.49 -11.13
C ALA A 115 -3.07 4.84 -11.84
N GLN A 116 -2.69 6.10 -11.71
CA GLN A 116 -1.43 6.62 -12.23
C GLN A 116 -0.78 7.46 -11.15
N ARG A 117 0.51 7.26 -10.96
CA ARG A 117 1.27 8.11 -10.06
C ARG A 117 1.62 9.40 -10.79
N ASN A 118 1.35 10.51 -10.15
CA ASN A 118 1.62 11.84 -10.73
C ASN A 118 3.11 12.19 -10.71
#